data_5a83d470fe6d2108fe8d06b2120aa5d2
#
_entry.id   5a83d470fe6d2108fe8d06b2120aa5d2
#
_cell.length_a   1.000
_cell.length_b   1.000
_cell.length_c   1.000
_cell.angle_alpha   90.00
_cell.angle_beta   90.00
_cell.angle_gamma   90.00
#
_symmetry.space_group_name_H-M   'P 1'
#
loop_
_entity.id
_entity.type
_entity.pdbx_description
1 polymer ?
#
loop_
_entity_poly.entity_id
_entity_poly.type
_entity_poly.pdbx_seq_one_letter_code
_entity_poly.pdbx_strand_id
1 'polypeptide(L)'
;MSKELSPKYNPAEVEAGRYQTWLDQEVFKPSGDAEAKPYSIVIPPPNVTGKLHLGHAWDTTLQDIIIRQKRMQGFDTLWLPGMDHAGIATQAKVEERLREQGVTRYDLGREKFLDKVWEWKDEYAATIREQWGKLGLSLDYQRDRFTLDEGLSKAVRKVFVELYKK
;
A
#
# COMPACT_ATOMS: atom_id res chain seq x y z
N MET A 1 37.80 -4.47 12.82
CA MET A 1 38.33 -4.59 11.45
C MET A 1 37.42 -3.77 10.55
N SER A 2 37.93 -2.68 9.95
CA SER A 2 37.17 -1.91 8.96
C SER A 2 37.01 -2.78 7.71
N LYS A 3 35.78 -3.12 7.38
CA LYS A 3 35.49 -3.83 6.14
C LYS A 3 35.80 -2.86 4.98
N GLU A 4 36.84 -3.15 4.19
CA GLU A 4 37.10 -2.37 2.99
C GLU A 4 35.88 -2.43 2.07
N LEU A 5 35.42 -1.24 1.64
CA LEU A 5 34.30 -1.15 0.70
C LEU A 5 34.79 -1.58 -0.68
N SER A 6 33.92 -2.30 -1.40
CA SER A 6 34.16 -2.63 -2.82
C SER A 6 34.35 -1.33 -3.62
N PRO A 7 35.33 -1.29 -4.55
CA PRO A 7 35.55 -0.11 -5.40
C PRO A 7 34.40 0.14 -6.40
N LYS A 8 33.49 -0.82 -6.55
CA LYS A 8 32.32 -0.71 -7.40
C LYS A 8 31.05 -0.99 -6.59
N TYR A 9 30.03 -0.14 -6.76
CA TYR A 9 28.71 -0.38 -6.20
C TYR A 9 28.04 -1.55 -6.90
N ASN A 10 27.62 -2.55 -6.11
CA ASN A 10 26.81 -3.67 -6.60
C ASN A 10 25.44 -3.63 -5.88
N PRO A 11 24.34 -3.24 -6.57
CA PRO A 11 23.04 -3.14 -5.95
C PRO A 11 22.58 -4.45 -5.30
N ALA A 12 22.83 -5.59 -5.95
CA ALA A 12 22.40 -6.89 -5.44
C ALA A 12 23.03 -7.24 -4.07
N GLU A 13 24.26 -6.78 -3.81
CA GLU A 13 24.94 -7.01 -2.53
C GLU A 13 24.54 -6.00 -1.46
N VAL A 14 24.27 -4.75 -1.87
CA VAL A 14 24.03 -3.64 -0.95
C VAL A 14 22.55 -3.51 -0.57
N GLU A 15 21.64 -3.77 -1.50
CA GLU A 15 20.20 -3.58 -1.30
C GLU A 15 19.52 -4.83 -0.73
N ALA A 16 20.12 -6.02 -0.94
CA ALA A 16 19.56 -7.28 -0.42
C ALA A 16 19.34 -7.21 1.10
N GLY A 17 18.10 -7.40 1.54
CA GLY A 17 17.70 -7.40 2.95
C GLY A 17 17.67 -6.03 3.64
N ARG A 18 18.14 -4.95 3.01
CA ARG A 18 18.19 -3.63 3.64
C ARG A 18 16.81 -3.08 3.97
N TYR A 19 15.86 -3.22 3.06
CA TYR A 19 14.50 -2.76 3.29
C TYR A 19 13.84 -3.51 4.45
N GLN A 20 14.05 -4.84 4.53
CA GLN A 20 13.56 -5.63 5.66
C GLN A 20 14.18 -5.17 6.98
N THR A 21 15.50 -4.88 7.00
CA THR A 21 16.15 -4.31 8.19
C THR A 21 15.50 -3.00 8.65
N TRP A 22 15.12 -2.13 7.74
CA TRP A 22 14.41 -0.89 8.09
C TRP A 22 13.02 -1.14 8.66
N LEU A 23 12.29 -2.12 8.11
CA LEU A 23 10.98 -2.52 8.64
C LEU A 23 11.10 -3.14 10.03
N ASP A 24 12.07 -4.02 10.25
CA ASP A 24 12.30 -4.68 11.54
C ASP A 24 12.72 -3.68 12.63
N GLN A 25 13.44 -2.63 12.26
CA GLN A 25 13.82 -1.53 13.14
C GLN A 25 12.73 -0.46 13.30
N GLU A 26 11.60 -0.60 12.65
CA GLU A 26 10.46 0.33 12.68
C GLU A 26 10.84 1.81 12.36
N VAL A 27 11.88 2.04 11.52
CA VAL A 27 12.41 3.38 11.26
C VAL A 27 11.43 4.32 10.54
N PHE A 28 10.34 3.79 10.02
CA PHE A 28 9.29 4.56 9.31
C PHE A 28 8.09 4.90 10.19
N LYS A 29 8.07 4.37 11.41
CA LYS A 29 7.01 4.61 12.39
C LYS A 29 7.17 6.01 13.00
N PRO A 30 6.07 6.74 13.26
CA PRO A 30 6.11 7.96 14.07
C PRO A 30 6.71 7.69 15.44
N SER A 31 7.51 8.62 15.93
CA SER A 31 8.13 8.52 17.27
C SER A 31 7.10 8.63 18.39
N GLY A 32 6.02 9.39 18.14
CA GLY A 32 5.02 9.74 19.15
C GLY A 32 5.54 10.79 20.15
N ASP A 33 6.64 11.46 19.83
CA ASP A 33 7.17 12.56 20.65
C ASP A 33 6.22 13.76 20.56
N ALA A 34 5.61 14.12 21.69
CA ALA A 34 4.67 15.24 21.78
C ALA A 34 5.30 16.62 21.50
N GLU A 35 6.61 16.75 21.65
CA GLU A 35 7.35 17.96 21.40
C GLU A 35 7.77 18.10 19.93
N ALA A 36 7.80 16.99 19.18
CA ALA A 36 8.15 17.01 17.78
C ALA A 36 6.97 17.51 16.92
N LYS A 37 7.26 18.40 15.99
CA LYS A 37 6.24 18.92 15.06
C LYS A 37 5.74 17.80 14.14
N PRO A 38 4.43 17.52 14.08
CA PRO A 38 3.91 16.45 13.24
C PRO A 38 3.95 16.82 11.76
N TYR A 39 4.19 15.82 10.90
CA TYR A 39 4.08 15.93 9.46
C TYR A 39 3.55 14.63 8.87
N SER A 40 2.41 14.67 8.18
CA SER A 40 1.75 13.48 7.65
C SER A 40 1.45 13.61 6.16
N ILE A 41 1.67 12.51 5.44
CA ILE A 41 1.20 12.31 4.06
C ILE A 41 0.31 11.07 4.04
N VAL A 42 -0.80 11.14 3.32
CA VAL A 42 -1.60 9.98 2.95
C VAL A 42 -1.28 9.64 1.49
N ILE A 43 -0.84 8.41 1.23
CA ILE A 43 -0.56 7.98 -0.14
C ILE A 43 -1.85 8.06 -0.97
N PRO A 44 -1.82 8.52 -2.23
CA PRO A 44 -2.92 8.27 -3.15
C PRO A 44 -3.11 6.75 -3.29
N PRO A 45 -4.22 6.18 -2.78
CA PRO A 45 -4.32 4.73 -2.65
C PRO A 45 -4.47 4.08 -4.03
N PRO A 46 -3.51 3.25 -4.47
CA PRO A 46 -3.63 2.56 -5.75
C PRO A 46 -4.78 1.56 -5.73
N ASN A 47 -5.41 1.41 -6.90
CA ASN A 47 -6.44 0.41 -7.12
C ASN A 47 -5.84 -0.99 -7.15
N VAL A 48 -6.49 -1.97 -6.49
CA VAL A 48 -6.06 -3.38 -6.54
C VAL A 48 -6.46 -4.08 -7.86
N THR A 49 -6.50 -3.32 -8.95
CA THR A 49 -6.86 -3.82 -10.29
C THR A 49 -5.69 -4.41 -11.06
N GLY A 50 -4.47 -4.25 -10.57
CA GLY A 50 -3.26 -4.72 -11.25
C GLY A 50 -1.98 -4.26 -10.55
N LYS A 51 -0.86 -4.46 -11.26
CA LYS A 51 0.48 -4.04 -10.80
C LYS A 51 0.63 -2.53 -10.94
N LEU A 52 1.51 -1.94 -10.12
CA LEU A 52 1.90 -0.54 -10.26
C LEU A 52 2.70 -0.34 -11.56
N HIS A 53 2.61 0.85 -12.10
CA HIS A 53 3.35 1.28 -13.28
C HIS A 53 4.24 2.50 -12.96
N LEU A 54 5.02 2.96 -13.94
CA LEU A 54 5.99 4.05 -13.76
C LEU A 54 5.36 5.34 -13.18
N GLY A 55 4.10 5.64 -13.55
CA GLY A 55 3.39 6.81 -12.99
C GLY A 55 3.22 6.73 -11.47
N HIS A 56 2.89 5.54 -10.94
CA HIS A 56 2.83 5.34 -9.48
C HIS A 56 4.22 5.47 -8.83
N ALA A 57 5.26 4.91 -9.47
CA ALA A 57 6.63 5.05 -8.97
C ALA A 57 7.06 6.51 -8.91
N TRP A 58 6.75 7.30 -9.94
CA TRP A 58 7.05 8.74 -9.99
C TRP A 58 6.35 9.49 -8.86
N ASP A 59 5.05 9.33 -8.73
CA ASP A 59 4.24 9.99 -7.71
C ASP A 59 4.70 9.65 -6.28
N THR A 60 4.88 8.38 -5.99
CA THR A 60 5.32 7.94 -4.65
C THR A 60 6.76 8.34 -4.34
N THR A 61 7.66 8.40 -5.34
CA THR A 61 9.02 8.87 -5.13
C THR A 61 9.07 10.33 -4.69
N LEU A 62 8.25 11.21 -5.28
CA LEU A 62 8.16 12.61 -4.86
C LEU A 62 7.71 12.74 -3.41
N GLN A 63 6.71 11.96 -3.00
CA GLN A 63 6.23 11.92 -1.61
C GLN A 63 7.31 11.38 -0.66
N ASP A 64 8.02 10.33 -1.05
CA ASP A 64 9.08 9.72 -0.23
C ASP A 64 10.25 10.70 0.01
N ILE A 65 10.64 11.47 -0.99
CA ILE A 65 11.65 12.54 -0.86
C ILE A 65 11.22 13.54 0.21
N ILE A 66 9.98 14.01 0.17
CA ILE A 66 9.47 15.00 1.11
C ILE A 66 9.40 14.42 2.53
N ILE A 67 8.85 13.22 2.70
CA ILE A 67 8.71 12.62 4.04
C ILE A 67 10.07 12.31 4.67
N ARG A 68 11.05 11.85 3.88
CA ARG A 68 12.43 11.63 4.34
C ARG A 68 13.10 12.93 4.73
N GLN A 69 12.94 13.98 3.93
CA GLN A 69 13.47 15.31 4.28
C GLN A 69 12.89 15.81 5.60
N LYS A 70 11.57 15.68 5.80
CA LYS A 70 10.91 16.08 7.05
C LYS A 70 11.41 15.28 8.25
N ARG A 71 11.60 13.98 8.09
CA ARG A 71 12.16 13.11 9.14
C ARG A 71 13.58 13.56 9.52
N MET A 72 14.44 13.88 8.53
CA MET A 72 15.79 14.41 8.79
C MET A 72 15.77 15.79 9.46
N GLN A 73 14.70 16.57 9.29
CA GLN A 73 14.51 17.87 9.95
C GLN A 73 13.96 17.73 11.40
N GLY A 74 13.77 16.51 11.91
CA GLY A 74 13.27 16.28 13.26
C GLY A 74 11.75 16.32 13.42
N PHE A 75 10.98 16.30 12.32
CA PHE A 75 9.52 16.16 12.42
C PHE A 75 9.14 14.76 12.83
N ASP A 76 8.05 14.63 13.61
CA ASP A 76 7.38 13.35 13.81
C ASP A 76 6.54 13.01 12.57
N THR A 77 7.04 12.09 11.77
CA THR A 77 6.51 11.87 10.42
C THR A 77 5.65 10.61 10.33
N LEU A 78 4.52 10.72 9.64
CA LEU A 78 3.68 9.60 9.23
C LEU A 78 3.46 9.64 7.72
N TRP A 79 3.89 8.62 7.01
CA TRP A 79 3.41 8.35 5.64
C TRP A 79 2.50 7.14 5.67
N LEU A 80 1.19 7.41 5.57
CA LEU A 80 0.13 6.42 5.70
C LEU A 80 -0.08 5.70 4.38
N PRO A 81 0.19 4.38 4.30
CA PRO A 81 -0.17 3.57 3.14
C PRO A 81 -1.65 3.23 3.10
N GLY A 82 -2.13 2.88 1.93
CA GLY A 82 -3.47 2.35 1.72
C GLY A 82 -3.69 1.91 0.29
N MET A 83 -4.77 1.15 0.07
CA MET A 83 -5.17 0.66 -1.25
C MET A 83 -6.66 0.84 -1.45
N ASP A 84 -7.07 1.08 -2.69
CA ASP A 84 -8.47 1.19 -3.06
C ASP A 84 -8.99 -0.13 -3.64
N HIS A 85 -10.19 -0.52 -3.18
CA HIS A 85 -10.87 -1.70 -3.69
C HIS A 85 -11.35 -1.55 -5.14
N ALA A 86 -11.60 -0.32 -5.61
CA ALA A 86 -12.03 -0.01 -6.98
C ALA A 86 -13.08 -1.01 -7.52
N GLY A 87 -14.15 -1.23 -6.75
CA GLY A 87 -15.04 -2.39 -6.83
C GLY A 87 -15.48 -2.80 -8.23
N ILE A 88 -15.96 -1.86 -9.06
CA ILE A 88 -16.41 -2.15 -10.43
C ILE A 88 -15.24 -2.67 -11.29
N ALA A 89 -14.11 -1.98 -11.25
CA ALA A 89 -12.95 -2.32 -12.08
C ALA A 89 -12.30 -3.64 -11.62
N THR A 90 -12.20 -3.87 -10.31
CA THR A 90 -11.66 -5.11 -9.74
C THR A 90 -12.54 -6.31 -10.12
N GLN A 91 -13.88 -6.20 -9.99
CA GLN A 91 -14.78 -7.26 -10.40
C GLN A 91 -14.69 -7.55 -11.90
N ALA A 92 -14.59 -6.52 -12.75
CA ALA A 92 -14.40 -6.70 -14.20
C ALA A 92 -13.11 -7.48 -14.51
N LYS A 93 -12.02 -7.21 -13.80
CA LYS A 93 -10.75 -7.96 -13.95
C LYS A 93 -10.87 -9.41 -13.51
N VAL A 94 -11.57 -9.68 -12.44
CA VAL A 94 -11.85 -11.05 -12.00
C VAL A 94 -12.72 -11.80 -13.01
N GLU A 95 -13.76 -11.15 -13.55
CA GLU A 95 -14.59 -11.74 -14.61
C GLU A 95 -13.79 -12.02 -15.90
N GLU A 96 -12.85 -11.16 -16.27
CA GLU A 96 -11.94 -11.37 -17.38
C GLU A 96 -11.09 -12.63 -17.18
N ARG A 97 -10.45 -12.77 -16.00
CA ARG A 97 -9.66 -13.96 -15.61
C ARG A 97 -10.50 -15.25 -15.60
N LEU A 98 -11.73 -15.19 -15.09
CA LEU A 98 -12.64 -16.34 -15.08
C LEU A 98 -13.07 -16.76 -16.50
N ARG A 99 -13.31 -15.80 -17.38
CA ARG A 99 -13.65 -16.07 -18.78
C ARG A 99 -12.52 -16.79 -19.53
N GLU A 100 -11.27 -16.47 -19.25
CA GLU A 100 -10.11 -17.19 -19.80
C GLU A 100 -10.10 -18.67 -19.38
N GLN A 101 -10.71 -18.97 -18.23
CA GLN A 101 -10.88 -20.34 -17.69
C GLN A 101 -12.21 -21.00 -18.14
N GLY A 102 -12.99 -20.34 -18.99
CA GLY A 102 -14.29 -20.83 -19.46
C GLY A 102 -15.41 -20.78 -18.40
N VAL A 103 -15.24 -19.98 -17.35
CA VAL A 103 -16.18 -19.85 -16.23
C VAL A 103 -16.77 -18.44 -16.20
N THR A 104 -18.05 -18.31 -15.90
CA THR A 104 -18.71 -17.02 -15.69
C THR A 104 -19.05 -16.81 -14.22
N ARG A 105 -19.26 -15.54 -13.82
CA ARG A 105 -19.74 -15.22 -12.47
C ARG A 105 -21.09 -15.84 -12.14
N TYR A 106 -21.91 -16.11 -13.17
CA TYR A 106 -23.23 -16.74 -13.01
C TYR A 106 -23.11 -18.23 -12.70
N ASP A 107 -22.09 -18.92 -13.25
CA ASP A 107 -21.82 -20.33 -12.94
C ASP A 107 -21.35 -20.50 -11.49
N LEU A 108 -20.63 -19.53 -10.96
CA LEU A 108 -20.13 -19.54 -9.58
C LEU A 108 -21.22 -19.16 -8.56
N GLY A 109 -22.11 -18.26 -8.95
CA GLY A 109 -23.02 -17.58 -8.01
C GLY A 109 -22.28 -16.51 -7.17
N ARG A 110 -23.06 -15.73 -6.40
CA ARG A 110 -22.56 -14.52 -5.71
C ARG A 110 -21.44 -14.82 -4.72
N GLU A 111 -21.60 -15.81 -3.86
CA GLU A 111 -20.66 -16.07 -2.76
C GLU A 111 -19.29 -16.48 -3.30
N LYS A 112 -19.23 -17.52 -4.15
CA LYS A 112 -17.99 -17.98 -4.75
C LYS A 112 -17.32 -16.95 -5.65
N PHE A 113 -18.11 -16.09 -6.31
CA PHE A 113 -17.55 -14.98 -7.07
C PHE A 113 -16.89 -13.95 -6.15
N LEU A 114 -17.50 -13.62 -5.01
CA LEU A 114 -16.87 -12.74 -4.02
C LEU A 114 -15.57 -13.32 -3.46
N ASP A 115 -15.52 -14.63 -3.19
CA ASP A 115 -14.29 -15.30 -2.77
C ASP A 115 -13.18 -15.08 -3.79
N LYS A 116 -13.48 -15.21 -5.10
CA LYS A 116 -12.51 -14.92 -6.17
C LYS A 116 -12.08 -13.46 -6.24
N VAL A 117 -12.96 -12.53 -5.92
CA VAL A 117 -12.63 -11.11 -5.84
C VAL A 117 -11.70 -10.82 -4.66
N TRP A 118 -11.91 -11.46 -3.50
CA TRP A 118 -11.03 -11.34 -2.35
C TRP A 118 -9.66 -11.99 -2.60
N GLU A 119 -9.60 -13.17 -3.22
CA GLU A 119 -8.35 -13.81 -3.65
C GLU A 119 -7.54 -12.87 -4.57
N TRP A 120 -8.18 -12.26 -5.55
CA TRP A 120 -7.56 -11.27 -6.42
C TRP A 120 -7.01 -10.08 -5.65
N LYS A 121 -7.81 -9.52 -4.76
CA LYS A 121 -7.40 -8.38 -3.91
C LYS A 121 -6.16 -8.74 -3.09
N ASP A 122 -6.10 -9.92 -2.49
CA ASP A 122 -4.95 -10.32 -1.67
C ASP A 122 -3.69 -10.52 -2.52
N GLU A 123 -3.81 -11.13 -3.69
CA GLU A 123 -2.72 -11.30 -4.66
C GLU A 123 -2.12 -9.96 -5.08
N TYR A 124 -2.98 -9.02 -5.50
CA TYR A 124 -2.49 -7.73 -5.99
C TYR A 124 -2.05 -6.79 -4.87
N ALA A 125 -2.67 -6.85 -3.71
CA ALA A 125 -2.19 -6.13 -2.53
C ALA A 125 -0.79 -6.57 -2.11
N ALA A 126 -0.50 -7.88 -2.14
CA ALA A 126 0.83 -8.40 -1.89
C ALA A 126 1.84 -7.92 -2.95
N THR A 127 1.46 -7.98 -4.24
CA THR A 127 2.28 -7.49 -5.35
C THR A 127 2.62 -6.00 -5.22
N ILE A 128 1.63 -5.17 -4.87
CA ILE A 128 1.83 -3.73 -4.68
C ILE A 128 2.80 -3.46 -3.54
N ARG A 129 2.65 -4.16 -2.40
CA ARG A 129 3.60 -4.02 -1.26
C ARG A 129 5.02 -4.44 -1.65
N GLU A 130 5.17 -5.52 -2.43
CA GLU A 130 6.48 -5.93 -2.95
C GLU A 130 7.09 -4.84 -3.84
N GLN A 131 6.30 -4.23 -4.74
CA GLN A 131 6.75 -3.14 -5.60
C GLN A 131 7.15 -1.89 -4.79
N TRP A 132 6.39 -1.52 -3.76
CA TRP A 132 6.76 -0.45 -2.82
C TRP A 132 8.06 -0.77 -2.07
N GLY A 133 8.24 -2.02 -1.66
CA GLY A 133 9.47 -2.47 -1.02
C GLY A 133 10.70 -2.39 -1.95
N LYS A 134 10.53 -2.73 -3.24
CA LYS A 134 11.60 -2.59 -4.25
C LYS A 134 11.96 -1.13 -4.52
N LEU A 135 11.01 -0.21 -4.42
CA LEU A 135 11.25 1.23 -4.48
C LEU A 135 11.87 1.78 -3.19
N GLY A 136 11.86 1.00 -2.11
CA GLY A 136 12.38 1.42 -0.81
C GLY A 136 11.52 2.48 -0.12
N LEU A 137 10.21 2.54 -0.38
CA LEU A 137 9.34 3.60 0.14
C LEU A 137 9.23 3.56 1.67
N SER A 138 9.34 4.70 2.32
CA SER A 138 9.34 4.81 3.78
C SER A 138 7.93 4.87 4.41
N LEU A 139 7.08 3.91 4.03
CA LEU A 139 5.70 3.76 4.46
C LEU A 139 5.57 3.09 5.84
N ASP A 140 4.62 3.53 6.66
CA ASP A 140 4.28 2.87 7.93
C ASP A 140 3.20 1.80 7.72
N TYR A 141 3.60 0.59 7.40
CA TYR A 141 2.69 -0.54 7.15
C TYR A 141 1.88 -0.99 8.36
N GLN A 142 2.25 -0.60 9.59
CA GLN A 142 1.45 -0.94 10.77
C GLN A 142 0.10 -0.20 10.76
N ARG A 143 0.00 0.88 9.99
CA ARG A 143 -1.22 1.67 9.82
C ARG A 143 -1.86 1.54 8.44
N ASP A 144 -1.43 0.54 7.66
CA ASP A 144 -1.99 0.28 6.31
C ASP A 144 -3.52 0.19 6.33
N ARG A 145 -4.16 0.81 5.35
CA ARG A 145 -5.63 0.86 5.23
C ARG A 145 -6.10 0.31 3.89
N PHE A 146 -7.26 -0.29 3.91
CA PHE A 146 -7.97 -0.72 2.71
C PHE A 146 -9.37 -0.12 2.71
N THR A 147 -9.81 0.43 1.58
CA THR A 147 -11.07 1.19 1.52
C THR A 147 -12.32 0.39 1.88
N LEU A 148 -12.26 -0.95 1.90
CA LEU A 148 -13.30 -1.85 2.42
C LEU A 148 -12.96 -2.50 3.77
N ASP A 149 -11.95 -2.01 4.49
CA ASP A 149 -11.70 -2.50 5.84
C ASP A 149 -12.90 -2.24 6.76
N GLU A 150 -12.95 -2.96 7.88
CA GLU A 150 -14.09 -2.88 8.82
C GLU A 150 -14.33 -1.45 9.31
N GLY A 151 -13.28 -0.70 9.65
CA GLY A 151 -13.37 0.66 10.16
C GLY A 151 -13.93 1.64 9.15
N LEU A 152 -13.40 1.61 7.92
CA LEU A 152 -13.88 2.47 6.83
C LEU A 152 -15.31 2.07 6.39
N SER A 153 -15.61 0.77 6.34
CA SER A 153 -16.97 0.29 6.05
C SER A 153 -17.98 0.77 7.08
N LYS A 154 -17.65 0.76 8.37
CA LYS A 154 -18.49 1.34 9.43
C LYS A 154 -18.68 2.84 9.25
N ALA A 155 -17.60 3.58 8.94
CA ALA A 155 -17.66 5.02 8.72
C ALA A 155 -18.57 5.38 7.55
N VAL A 156 -18.44 4.70 6.41
CA VAL A 156 -19.30 4.90 5.22
C VAL A 156 -20.76 4.65 5.55
N ARG A 157 -21.08 3.54 6.22
CA ARG A 157 -22.46 3.23 6.62
C ARG A 157 -23.03 4.28 7.57
N LYS A 158 -22.23 4.75 8.53
CA LYS A 158 -22.66 5.82 9.45
C LYS A 158 -23.00 7.08 8.70
N VAL A 159 -22.13 7.54 7.82
CA VAL A 159 -22.37 8.75 7.00
C VAL A 159 -23.63 8.59 6.14
N PHE A 160 -23.81 7.45 5.49
CA PHE A 160 -24.99 7.18 4.68
C PHE A 160 -26.28 7.28 5.51
N VAL A 161 -26.32 6.67 6.70
CA VAL A 161 -27.48 6.71 7.59
C VAL A 161 -27.77 8.14 8.08
N GLU A 162 -26.74 8.90 8.45
CA GLU A 162 -26.90 10.28 8.90
C GLU A 162 -27.42 11.21 7.78
N LEU A 163 -26.97 11.00 6.55
CA LEU A 163 -27.48 11.73 5.39
C LEU A 163 -28.92 11.36 5.06
N TYR A 164 -29.29 10.08 5.21
CA TYR A 164 -30.67 9.63 4.97
C TYR A 164 -31.67 10.21 6.00
N LYS A 165 -31.23 10.48 7.22
CA LYS A 165 -32.07 11.07 8.29
C LYS A 165 -32.27 12.57 8.16
N LYS A 166 -31.48 13.26 7.33
CA LYS A 166 -31.61 14.69 7.04
C LYS A 166 -32.63 14.97 5.94
#